data_73db265668030cfb3a06030670df1fc8
#
_entry.id   73db265668030cfb3a06030670df1fc8
#
_cell.length_a   1.000
_cell.length_b   1.000
_cell.length_c   1.000
_cell.angle_alpha   90.00
_cell.angle_beta   90.00
_cell.angle_gamma   90.00
#
_symmetry.space_group_name_H-M   'P 1'
#
loop_
_entity.id
_entity.type
_entity.pdbx_description
1 polymer ?
#
loop_
_entity_poly.entity_id
_entity_poly.type
_entity_poly.pdbx_seq_one_letter_code
_entity_poly.pdbx_strand_id
1 'polypeptide(L)'
;MNSGILETAKNDLDQNGFLDLAVDPKLDLFVEIEKLKREKNAVVLAHYYQEADIQDIADYIGDSLGLAQEAQKTNAGMIVFAGVHFMAETAKILNPTKKVVIPDFKAGCSLSDSCPPPLFQKFKEQHPDHVVVSYINCSAGIKALSDVIVTSSNARIIVESFPKEQKIIFAPDKNLGAYINKVTGRNMLLWNGACMVHEIFSLEKITRLKHLHPDAKLIAHPECEEPLLRLADYIGSTTGLLKYTKQDDAKKYIVATETGILHQMEKESPDKTFIPAPPDNSCACNDCPHMKRNTLEKLYLCMKYELPDIIMEEPLRLAAKKPIDRMLEISAAAGL
;
A
#
# COMPACT_ATOMS: atom_id res chain seq x y z
N MET A 1 4.62 -32.83 -4.92
CA MET A 1 5.69 -32.38 -3.99
C MET A 1 6.14 -33.56 -3.14
N ASN A 2 7.45 -33.72 -2.94
CA ASN A 2 8.00 -34.77 -2.08
C ASN A 2 7.59 -34.50 -0.62
N SER A 3 7.18 -35.49 0.17
CA SER A 3 6.67 -35.28 1.55
C SER A 3 7.64 -34.49 2.44
N GLY A 4 8.95 -34.67 2.27
CA GLY A 4 9.96 -33.90 3.01
C GLY A 4 10.01 -32.42 2.67
N ILE A 5 9.74 -32.01 1.43
CA ILE A 5 9.69 -30.60 1.01
C ILE A 5 8.47 -29.91 1.60
N LEU A 6 7.34 -30.63 1.72
CA LEU A 6 6.10 -30.11 2.31
C LEU A 6 6.24 -29.85 3.82
N GLU A 7 6.97 -30.71 4.53
CA GLU A 7 7.20 -30.55 5.97
C GLU A 7 8.17 -29.38 6.25
N THR A 8 9.25 -29.28 5.48
CA THR A 8 10.18 -28.14 5.54
C THR A 8 9.45 -26.82 5.21
N ALA A 9 8.65 -26.80 4.15
CA ALA A 9 7.89 -25.62 3.75
C ALA A 9 6.90 -25.13 4.84
N LYS A 10 6.24 -26.05 5.56
CA LYS A 10 5.37 -25.68 6.69
C LYS A 10 6.16 -25.06 7.84
N ASN A 11 7.28 -25.64 8.21
CA ASN A 11 8.15 -25.11 9.27
C ASN A 11 8.69 -23.72 8.89
N ASP A 12 9.10 -23.51 7.64
CA ASP A 12 9.58 -22.22 7.16
C ASP A 12 8.48 -21.15 7.24
N LEU A 13 7.26 -21.48 6.83
CA LEU A 13 6.13 -20.55 6.88
C LEU A 13 5.78 -20.14 8.32
N ASP A 14 5.77 -21.10 9.25
CA ASP A 14 5.48 -20.85 10.66
C ASP A 14 6.56 -19.98 11.32
N GLN A 15 7.82 -20.24 11.02
CA GLN A 15 8.95 -19.54 11.64
C GLN A 15 9.31 -18.22 10.93
N ASN A 16 9.44 -18.27 9.61
CA ASN A 16 9.99 -17.17 8.80
C ASN A 16 8.90 -16.33 8.10
N GLY A 17 7.74 -16.92 7.82
CA GLY A 17 6.67 -16.30 7.04
C GLY A 17 6.87 -16.39 5.53
N PHE A 18 7.92 -17.07 5.07
CA PHE A 18 8.26 -17.32 3.67
C PHE A 18 8.97 -18.66 3.52
N LEU A 19 9.08 -19.15 2.29
CA LEU A 19 9.82 -20.37 1.97
C LEU A 19 11.32 -20.06 1.93
N ASP A 20 12.09 -20.64 2.85
CA ASP A 20 13.54 -20.45 2.94
C ASP A 20 14.27 -21.64 2.26
N LEU A 21 14.00 -21.79 0.97
CA LEU A 21 14.59 -22.85 0.15
C LEU A 21 15.70 -22.27 -0.72
N ALA A 22 16.76 -23.06 -0.89
CA ALA A 22 17.87 -22.66 -1.75
C ALA A 22 17.40 -22.54 -3.22
N VAL A 23 17.71 -21.42 -3.83
CA VAL A 23 17.51 -21.15 -5.26
C VAL A 23 18.86 -21.36 -5.96
N ASP A 24 18.87 -22.09 -7.07
CA ASP A 24 20.09 -22.24 -7.86
C ASP A 24 20.55 -20.85 -8.37
N PRO A 25 21.76 -20.40 -8.01
CA PRO A 25 22.24 -19.07 -8.39
C PRO A 25 22.49 -18.91 -9.90
N LYS A 26 22.38 -19.98 -10.67
CA LYS A 26 22.48 -19.94 -12.13
C LYS A 26 21.15 -19.69 -12.83
N LEU A 27 20.03 -19.75 -12.08
CA LEU A 27 18.72 -19.45 -12.67
C LEU A 27 18.57 -17.96 -12.96
N ASP A 28 18.09 -17.66 -14.15
CA ASP A 28 17.55 -16.35 -14.46
C ASP A 28 16.13 -16.29 -13.91
N LEU A 29 15.98 -15.58 -12.77
CA LEU A 29 14.70 -15.50 -12.08
C LEU A 29 13.63 -14.77 -12.87
N PHE A 30 13.99 -13.79 -13.73
CA PHE A 30 13.04 -13.14 -14.62
C PHE A 30 12.43 -14.13 -15.60
N VAL A 31 13.27 -14.94 -16.25
CA VAL A 31 12.83 -15.98 -17.19
C VAL A 31 11.95 -17.03 -16.50
N GLU A 32 12.36 -17.48 -15.30
CA GLU A 32 11.61 -18.52 -14.57
C GLU A 32 10.27 -17.98 -14.03
N ILE A 33 10.22 -16.74 -13.54
CA ILE A 33 8.96 -16.12 -13.08
C ILE A 33 8.01 -15.94 -14.26
N GLU A 34 8.49 -15.44 -15.40
CA GLU A 34 7.66 -15.31 -16.60
C GLU A 34 7.11 -16.65 -17.10
N LYS A 35 7.87 -17.73 -16.96
CA LYS A 35 7.41 -19.09 -17.25
C LYS A 35 6.32 -19.51 -16.27
N LEU A 36 6.53 -19.31 -14.95
CA LEU A 36 5.55 -19.64 -13.92
C LEU A 36 4.24 -18.86 -14.06
N LYS A 37 4.28 -17.57 -14.46
CA LYS A 37 3.07 -16.80 -14.78
C LYS A 37 2.20 -17.52 -15.81
N ARG A 38 2.81 -17.98 -16.90
CA ARG A 38 2.08 -18.69 -17.96
C ARG A 38 1.58 -20.07 -17.51
N GLU A 39 2.45 -20.88 -16.88
CA GLU A 39 2.12 -22.24 -16.45
C GLU A 39 0.98 -22.28 -15.42
N LYS A 40 0.94 -21.27 -14.54
CA LYS A 40 -0.02 -21.21 -13.43
C LYS A 40 -1.20 -20.29 -13.69
N ASN A 41 -1.28 -19.70 -14.89
CA ASN A 41 -2.24 -18.64 -15.17
C ASN A 41 -2.26 -17.59 -14.04
N ALA A 42 -1.06 -17.07 -13.72
CA ALA A 42 -0.83 -16.17 -12.60
C ALA A 42 -0.58 -14.73 -13.08
N VAL A 43 -0.99 -13.78 -12.26
CA VAL A 43 -0.69 -12.34 -12.40
C VAL A 43 0.10 -11.87 -11.19
N VAL A 44 1.14 -11.07 -11.43
CA VAL A 44 1.93 -10.40 -10.37
C VAL A 44 1.47 -8.96 -10.27
N LEU A 45 0.89 -8.61 -9.11
CA LEU A 45 0.48 -7.25 -8.77
C LEU A 45 1.50 -6.66 -7.80
N ALA A 46 2.17 -5.57 -8.16
CA ALA A 46 3.21 -4.94 -7.34
C ALA A 46 2.85 -3.51 -6.95
N HIS A 47 3.12 -3.17 -5.68
CA HIS A 47 3.03 -1.78 -5.23
C HIS A 47 4.27 -1.00 -5.67
N TYR A 48 4.12 0.31 -5.92
CA TYR A 48 5.22 1.23 -6.25
C TYR A 48 6.38 1.24 -5.25
N TYR A 49 6.17 0.77 -4.02
CA TYR A 49 7.18 0.73 -2.96
C TYR A 49 8.00 -0.57 -2.94
N GLN A 50 7.82 -1.44 -3.91
CA GLN A 50 8.66 -2.64 -4.06
C GLN A 50 10.05 -2.29 -4.62
N GLU A 51 10.98 -3.26 -4.52
CA GLU A 51 12.27 -3.17 -5.19
C GLU A 51 12.09 -3.08 -6.72
N ALA A 52 13.06 -2.45 -7.39
CA ALA A 52 12.99 -2.19 -8.82
C ALA A 52 12.80 -3.46 -9.66
N ASP A 53 13.47 -4.55 -9.32
CA ASP A 53 13.39 -5.84 -10.01
C ASP A 53 11.99 -6.48 -9.88
N ILE A 54 11.34 -6.35 -8.72
CA ILE A 54 9.95 -6.79 -8.52
C ILE A 54 8.99 -5.91 -9.33
N GLN A 55 9.23 -4.60 -9.38
CA GLN A 55 8.43 -3.71 -10.22
C GLN A 55 8.58 -4.07 -11.71
N ASP A 56 9.80 -4.37 -12.16
CA ASP A 56 10.07 -4.66 -13.58
C ASP A 56 9.51 -6.01 -14.03
N ILE A 57 9.34 -6.99 -13.13
CA ILE A 57 8.71 -8.28 -13.45
C ILE A 57 7.19 -8.28 -13.27
N ALA A 58 6.60 -7.28 -12.62
CA ALA A 58 5.17 -7.22 -12.36
C ALA A 58 4.34 -7.03 -13.64
N ASP A 59 3.16 -7.65 -13.68
CA ASP A 59 2.20 -7.44 -14.77
C ASP A 59 1.44 -6.13 -14.62
N TYR A 60 1.27 -5.68 -13.37
CA TYR A 60 0.66 -4.41 -13.03
C TYR A 60 1.33 -3.80 -11.82
N ILE A 61 1.64 -2.49 -11.92
CA ILE A 61 2.22 -1.68 -10.83
C ILE A 61 1.23 -0.58 -10.50
N GLY A 62 0.95 -0.37 -9.21
CA GLY A 62 -0.02 0.63 -8.81
C GLY A 62 0.04 1.02 -7.34
N ASP A 63 -0.80 2.00 -6.98
CA ASP A 63 -1.14 2.27 -5.58
C ASP A 63 -2.27 1.32 -5.10
N SER A 64 -2.66 1.47 -3.83
CA SER A 64 -3.65 0.57 -3.23
C SER A 64 -5.00 0.54 -3.95
N LEU A 65 -5.44 1.67 -4.54
CA LEU A 65 -6.70 1.71 -5.30
C LEU A 65 -6.56 0.98 -6.62
N GLY A 66 -5.54 1.31 -7.41
CA GLY A 66 -5.28 0.67 -8.70
C GLY A 66 -5.09 -0.84 -8.56
N LEU A 67 -4.34 -1.28 -7.53
CA LEU A 67 -4.13 -2.70 -7.27
C LEU A 67 -5.41 -3.43 -6.84
N ALA A 68 -6.29 -2.79 -6.06
CA ALA A 68 -7.59 -3.38 -5.70
C ALA A 68 -8.51 -3.51 -6.92
N GLN A 69 -8.53 -2.49 -7.79
CA GLN A 69 -9.29 -2.53 -9.05
C GLN A 69 -8.77 -3.61 -10.00
N GLU A 70 -7.44 -3.74 -10.13
CA GLU A 70 -6.84 -4.75 -11.00
C GLU A 70 -7.05 -6.16 -10.46
N ALA A 71 -6.93 -6.35 -9.14
CA ALA A 71 -7.27 -7.63 -8.50
C ALA A 71 -8.72 -8.03 -8.78
N GLN A 72 -9.67 -7.08 -8.81
CA GLN A 72 -11.07 -7.35 -9.11
C GLN A 72 -11.29 -7.73 -10.57
N LYS A 73 -10.57 -7.10 -11.51
CA LYS A 73 -10.77 -7.26 -12.97
C LYS A 73 -10.06 -8.48 -13.55
N THR A 74 -8.94 -8.89 -12.96
CA THR A 74 -8.11 -9.95 -13.56
C THR A 74 -8.85 -11.27 -13.71
N ASN A 75 -8.59 -11.96 -14.82
CA ASN A 75 -9.08 -13.33 -15.08
C ASN A 75 -8.07 -14.42 -14.72
N ALA A 76 -6.91 -14.06 -14.16
CA ALA A 76 -5.91 -15.02 -13.72
C ALA A 76 -6.45 -15.96 -12.64
N GLY A 77 -6.00 -17.21 -12.65
CA GLY A 77 -6.35 -18.21 -11.62
C GLY A 77 -5.63 -17.99 -10.30
N MET A 78 -4.44 -17.38 -10.36
CA MET A 78 -3.60 -17.05 -9.19
C MET A 78 -3.19 -15.57 -9.22
N ILE A 79 -3.30 -14.92 -8.09
CA ILE A 79 -2.79 -13.56 -7.85
C ILE A 79 -1.59 -13.67 -6.94
N VAL A 80 -0.44 -13.20 -7.40
CA VAL A 80 0.78 -13.05 -6.60
C VAL A 80 0.88 -11.58 -6.20
N PHE A 81 0.72 -11.30 -4.92
CA PHE A 81 0.67 -9.93 -4.45
C PHE A 81 2.03 -9.50 -3.89
N ALA A 82 2.82 -8.77 -4.67
CA ALA A 82 4.06 -8.14 -4.22
C ALA A 82 3.75 -6.80 -3.54
N GLY A 83 3.53 -6.88 -2.24
CA GLY A 83 3.12 -5.77 -1.38
C GLY A 83 3.14 -6.18 0.08
N VAL A 84 2.24 -5.63 0.88
CA VAL A 84 2.08 -5.96 2.30
C VAL A 84 0.79 -6.73 2.56
N HIS A 85 0.73 -7.39 3.72
CA HIS A 85 -0.30 -8.37 4.07
C HIS A 85 -1.73 -7.87 3.85
N PHE A 86 -2.09 -6.67 4.31
CA PHE A 86 -3.45 -6.13 4.17
C PHE A 86 -3.87 -5.92 2.69
N MET A 87 -2.91 -5.75 1.77
CA MET A 87 -3.18 -5.64 0.34
C MET A 87 -3.51 -7.00 -0.25
N ALA A 88 -2.75 -8.03 0.13
CA ALA A 88 -3.04 -9.42 -0.27
C ALA A 88 -4.38 -9.89 0.33
N GLU A 89 -4.72 -9.51 1.59
CA GLU A 89 -6.06 -9.70 2.16
C GLU A 89 -7.14 -9.05 1.29
N THR A 90 -6.92 -7.80 0.85
CA THR A 90 -7.88 -7.08 -0.01
C THR A 90 -8.09 -7.83 -1.33
N ALA A 91 -7.03 -8.32 -1.95
CA ALA A 91 -7.12 -9.15 -3.15
C ALA A 91 -7.90 -10.44 -2.90
N LYS A 92 -7.69 -11.11 -1.76
CA LYS A 92 -8.44 -12.32 -1.37
C LYS A 92 -9.90 -12.04 -1.07
N ILE A 93 -10.21 -10.93 -0.40
CA ILE A 93 -11.58 -10.49 -0.13
C ILE A 93 -12.38 -10.35 -1.43
N LEU A 94 -11.77 -9.77 -2.45
CA LEU A 94 -12.38 -9.55 -3.77
C LEU A 94 -12.42 -10.81 -4.64
N ASN A 95 -11.53 -11.77 -4.41
CA ASN A 95 -11.36 -12.99 -5.22
C ASN A 95 -11.36 -14.27 -4.37
N PRO A 96 -12.51 -14.64 -3.78
CA PRO A 96 -12.56 -15.76 -2.84
C PRO A 96 -12.18 -17.11 -3.44
N THR A 97 -12.46 -17.31 -4.73
CA THR A 97 -12.19 -18.57 -5.44
C THR A 97 -10.78 -18.67 -6.00
N LYS A 98 -10.08 -17.53 -6.13
CA LYS A 98 -8.72 -17.53 -6.65
C LYS A 98 -7.71 -17.81 -5.55
N LYS A 99 -6.61 -18.39 -5.94
CA LYS A 99 -5.43 -18.46 -5.06
C LYS A 99 -4.78 -17.07 -4.99
N VAL A 100 -4.57 -16.56 -3.79
CA VAL A 100 -3.86 -15.30 -3.55
C VAL A 100 -2.67 -15.59 -2.66
N VAL A 101 -1.48 -15.36 -3.17
CA VAL A 101 -0.23 -15.62 -2.45
C VAL A 101 0.58 -14.34 -2.28
N ILE A 102 1.42 -14.31 -1.25
CA ILE A 102 2.31 -13.19 -0.92
C ILE A 102 3.73 -13.72 -0.71
N PRO A 103 4.80 -13.08 -1.25
CA PRO A 103 6.14 -13.61 -1.13
C PRO A 103 6.65 -13.77 0.30
N ASP A 104 6.27 -12.86 1.22
CA ASP A 104 6.59 -12.93 2.65
C ASP A 104 5.34 -12.59 3.47
N PHE A 105 4.83 -13.56 4.24
CA PHE A 105 3.62 -13.39 5.08
C PHE A 105 3.84 -12.36 6.21
N LYS A 106 5.10 -12.14 6.61
CA LYS A 106 5.48 -11.12 7.61
C LYS A 106 5.72 -9.73 6.99
N ALA A 107 5.43 -9.54 5.70
CA ALA A 107 5.34 -8.21 5.09
C ALA A 107 4.12 -7.48 5.65
N GLY A 108 4.22 -6.99 6.89
CA GLY A 108 3.17 -6.30 7.64
C GLY A 108 3.05 -4.81 7.30
N CYS A 109 2.47 -4.04 8.21
CA CYS A 109 2.35 -2.60 8.08
C CYS A 109 2.20 -1.96 9.47
N SER A 110 3.13 -1.08 9.85
CA SER A 110 3.09 -0.40 11.16
C SER A 110 1.79 0.38 11.38
N LEU A 111 1.25 0.98 10.32
CA LEU A 111 -0.02 1.69 10.38
C LEU A 111 -1.20 0.73 10.63
N SER A 112 -1.24 -0.40 9.93
CA SER A 112 -2.25 -1.44 10.15
C SER A 112 -2.18 -1.97 11.59
N ASP A 113 -0.97 -2.23 12.09
CA ASP A 113 -0.73 -2.76 13.43
C ASP A 113 -1.09 -1.76 14.55
N SER A 114 -1.06 -0.45 14.24
CA SER A 114 -1.47 0.61 15.17
C SER A 114 -2.97 0.64 15.50
N CYS A 115 -3.78 -0.11 14.76
CA CYS A 115 -5.24 -0.14 14.91
C CYS A 115 -5.75 -1.59 15.08
N PRO A 116 -5.55 -2.22 16.26
CA PRO A 116 -6.01 -3.57 16.51
C PRO A 116 -7.54 -3.64 16.56
N PRO A 117 -8.20 -4.62 15.88
CA PRO A 117 -9.66 -4.71 15.81
C PRO A 117 -10.39 -4.69 17.16
N PRO A 118 -9.93 -5.38 18.23
CA PRO A 118 -10.62 -5.34 19.52
C PRO A 118 -10.60 -3.96 20.19
N LEU A 119 -9.55 -3.17 20.00
CA LEU A 119 -9.45 -1.81 20.53
C LEU A 119 -10.29 -0.84 19.70
N PHE A 120 -10.26 -1.00 18.39
CA PHE A 120 -11.06 -0.17 17.49
C PHE A 120 -12.57 -0.44 17.65
N GLN A 121 -12.97 -1.69 17.88
CA GLN A 121 -14.36 -2.04 18.20
C GLN A 121 -14.87 -1.27 19.43
N LYS A 122 -14.12 -1.26 20.52
CA LYS A 122 -14.47 -0.49 21.73
C LYS A 122 -14.55 1.01 21.46
N PHE A 123 -13.63 1.54 20.64
CA PHE A 123 -13.65 2.95 20.26
C PHE A 123 -14.90 3.31 19.44
N LYS A 124 -15.28 2.46 18.48
CA LYS A 124 -16.51 2.61 17.70
C LYS A 124 -17.76 2.58 18.58
N GLU A 125 -17.83 1.67 19.55
CA GLU A 125 -18.95 1.53 20.50
C GLU A 125 -19.16 2.79 21.36
N GLN A 126 -18.11 3.55 21.64
CA GLN A 126 -18.20 4.83 22.35
C GLN A 126 -18.75 5.97 21.47
N HIS A 127 -18.85 5.76 20.16
CA HIS A 127 -19.28 6.75 19.17
C HIS A 127 -20.33 6.18 18.21
N PRO A 128 -21.49 5.72 18.73
CA PRO A 128 -22.48 4.96 17.94
C PRO A 128 -23.18 5.79 16.85
N ASP A 129 -23.07 7.12 16.89
CA ASP A 129 -23.64 8.06 15.93
C ASP A 129 -22.66 8.43 14.80
N HIS A 130 -21.46 7.83 14.77
CA HIS A 130 -20.46 8.07 13.75
C HIS A 130 -20.46 6.98 12.68
N VAL A 131 -20.28 7.38 11.43
CA VAL A 131 -19.91 6.50 10.32
C VAL A 131 -18.41 6.24 10.36
N VAL A 132 -17.99 5.01 10.11
CA VAL A 132 -16.58 4.62 10.10
C VAL A 132 -16.05 4.63 8.68
N VAL A 133 -15.13 5.54 8.40
CA VAL A 133 -14.35 5.62 7.18
C VAL A 133 -12.93 5.14 7.48
N SER A 134 -12.53 4.01 6.92
CA SER A 134 -11.20 3.48 7.18
C SER A 134 -10.30 3.52 5.94
N TYR A 135 -9.09 4.00 6.16
CA TYR A 135 -8.03 3.91 5.16
C TYR A 135 -7.66 2.43 4.94
N ILE A 136 -7.45 2.06 3.70
CA ILE A 136 -7.24 0.65 3.26
C ILE A 136 -6.05 -0.02 3.95
N ASN A 137 -5.11 0.78 4.49
CA ASN A 137 -3.94 0.32 5.25
C ASN A 137 -4.35 -0.18 6.65
N CYS A 138 -5.23 -1.17 6.67
CA CYS A 138 -5.77 -1.80 7.86
C CYS A 138 -6.08 -3.27 7.61
N SER A 139 -6.19 -4.07 8.67
CA SER A 139 -6.51 -5.50 8.59
C SER A 139 -7.93 -5.75 8.07
N ALA A 140 -8.20 -6.97 7.62
CA ALA A 140 -9.55 -7.43 7.27
C ALA A 140 -10.54 -7.24 8.44
N GLY A 141 -10.07 -7.39 9.70
CA GLY A 141 -10.89 -7.14 10.88
C GLY A 141 -11.36 -5.68 11.00
N ILE A 142 -10.50 -4.70 10.72
CA ILE A 142 -10.89 -3.28 10.68
C ILE A 142 -11.80 -2.99 9.49
N LYS A 143 -11.50 -3.57 8.32
CA LYS A 143 -12.38 -3.46 7.16
C LYS A 143 -13.80 -3.92 7.48
N ALA A 144 -13.94 -5.05 8.19
CA ALA A 144 -15.25 -5.58 8.62
C ALA A 144 -16.00 -4.68 9.62
N LEU A 145 -15.31 -3.82 10.37
CA LEU A 145 -15.88 -2.85 11.30
C LEU A 145 -16.23 -1.51 10.63
N SER A 146 -15.85 -1.32 9.37
CA SER A 146 -15.97 -0.06 8.64
C SER A 146 -17.26 0.01 7.82
N ASP A 147 -17.74 1.22 7.56
CA ASP A 147 -18.87 1.49 6.68
C ASP A 147 -18.42 1.74 5.22
N VAL A 148 -17.20 2.26 5.06
CA VAL A 148 -16.54 2.43 3.76
C VAL A 148 -15.02 2.44 3.93
N ILE A 149 -14.33 1.88 2.96
CA ILE A 149 -12.87 1.98 2.84
C ILE A 149 -12.52 3.18 1.95
N VAL A 150 -11.34 3.76 2.20
CA VAL A 150 -10.75 4.80 1.36
C VAL A 150 -9.29 4.51 1.08
N THR A 151 -8.76 5.12 0.03
CA THR A 151 -7.33 5.20 -0.26
C THR A 151 -6.90 6.67 -0.28
N SER A 152 -5.62 6.97 -0.31
CA SER A 152 -5.13 8.34 -0.47
C SER A 152 -5.61 9.00 -1.78
N SER A 153 -5.97 8.20 -2.79
CA SER A 153 -6.48 8.70 -4.08
C SER A 153 -7.94 9.15 -4.03
N ASN A 154 -8.77 8.55 -3.17
CA ASN A 154 -10.23 8.76 -3.17
C ASN A 154 -10.81 9.27 -1.84
N ALA A 155 -10.00 9.37 -0.77
CA ALA A 155 -10.48 9.70 0.57
C ALA A 155 -11.29 11.01 0.61
N ARG A 156 -10.81 12.05 -0.08
CA ARG A 156 -11.53 13.33 -0.17
C ARG A 156 -12.92 13.15 -0.79
N ILE A 157 -13.01 12.52 -1.94
CA ILE A 157 -14.26 12.33 -2.68
C ILE A 157 -15.27 11.51 -1.85
N ILE A 158 -14.80 10.44 -1.20
CA ILE A 158 -15.66 9.59 -0.37
C ILE A 158 -16.14 10.35 0.87
N VAL A 159 -15.27 11.09 1.55
CA VAL A 159 -15.66 11.90 2.71
C VAL A 159 -16.64 13.02 2.32
N GLU A 160 -16.44 13.65 1.17
CA GLU A 160 -17.36 14.68 0.64
C GLU A 160 -18.72 14.10 0.19
N SER A 161 -18.82 12.80 -0.09
CA SER A 161 -20.09 12.12 -0.45
C SER A 161 -21.08 11.99 0.71
N PHE A 162 -20.63 12.13 1.95
CA PHE A 162 -21.51 12.13 3.12
C PHE A 162 -22.10 13.51 3.38
N PRO A 163 -23.33 13.61 3.93
CA PRO A 163 -23.90 14.89 4.40
C PRO A 163 -22.92 15.62 5.35
N LYS A 164 -22.88 16.94 5.31
CA LYS A 164 -21.92 17.72 6.13
C LYS A 164 -22.07 17.50 7.63
N GLU A 165 -23.27 17.22 8.08
CA GLU A 165 -23.63 16.98 9.49
C GLU A 165 -23.26 15.57 9.94
N GLN A 166 -22.97 14.65 9.01
CA GLN A 166 -22.61 13.28 9.34
C GLN A 166 -21.29 13.27 10.12
N LYS A 167 -21.35 12.75 11.34
CA LYS A 167 -20.16 12.50 12.14
C LYS A 167 -19.41 11.31 11.59
N ILE A 168 -18.10 11.42 11.51
CA ILE A 168 -17.22 10.41 10.91
C ILE A 168 -16.08 10.09 11.87
N ILE A 169 -15.83 8.79 12.08
CA ILE A 169 -14.54 8.28 12.57
C ILE A 169 -13.65 8.03 11.35
N PHE A 170 -12.44 8.55 11.36
CA PHE A 170 -11.42 8.23 10.35
C PHE A 170 -10.27 7.45 11.00
N ALA A 171 -9.95 6.29 10.44
CA ALA A 171 -8.91 5.38 10.94
C ALA A 171 -8.15 4.75 9.76
N PRO A 172 -6.97 4.16 9.97
CA PRO A 172 -6.14 4.28 11.16
C PRO A 172 -5.19 5.49 11.15
N ASP A 173 -4.99 6.21 10.02
CA ASP A 173 -3.98 7.25 9.86
C ASP A 173 -4.49 8.63 10.28
N LYS A 174 -3.90 9.18 11.37
CA LYS A 174 -4.24 10.51 11.89
C LYS A 174 -3.82 11.63 10.94
N ASN A 175 -2.67 11.48 10.24
CA ASN A 175 -2.12 12.53 9.38
C ASN A 175 -2.95 12.67 8.10
N LEU A 176 -3.26 11.56 7.43
CA LEU A 176 -4.21 11.55 6.31
C LEU A 176 -5.57 12.09 6.75
N GLY A 177 -6.09 11.66 7.90
CA GLY A 177 -7.36 12.14 8.43
C GLY A 177 -7.35 13.65 8.71
N ALA A 178 -6.27 14.19 9.28
CA ALA A 178 -6.09 15.63 9.50
C ALA A 178 -6.00 16.41 8.18
N TYR A 179 -5.27 15.86 7.20
CA TYR A 179 -5.23 16.45 5.85
C TYR A 179 -6.64 16.50 5.21
N ILE A 180 -7.40 15.40 5.27
CA ILE A 180 -8.77 15.35 4.74
C ILE A 180 -9.68 16.30 5.50
N ASN A 181 -9.59 16.41 6.84
CA ASN A 181 -10.32 17.41 7.62
C ASN A 181 -10.07 18.84 7.08
N LYS A 182 -8.79 19.17 6.84
CA LYS A 182 -8.38 20.48 6.34
C LYS A 182 -8.95 20.78 4.95
N VAL A 183 -8.84 19.86 4.00
CA VAL A 183 -9.26 20.09 2.60
C VAL A 183 -10.76 20.02 2.38
N THR A 184 -11.51 19.33 3.27
CA THR A 184 -12.97 19.21 3.20
C THR A 184 -13.71 20.14 4.15
N GLY A 185 -13.00 20.79 5.08
CA GLY A 185 -13.59 21.60 6.15
C GLY A 185 -14.40 20.78 7.17
N ARG A 186 -14.11 19.47 7.28
CA ARG A 186 -14.74 18.58 8.27
C ARG A 186 -13.96 18.55 9.57
N ASN A 187 -14.60 18.01 10.59
CA ASN A 187 -14.02 17.75 11.91
C ASN A 187 -14.27 16.28 12.28
N MET A 188 -13.65 15.37 11.53
CA MET A 188 -13.77 13.94 11.79
C MET A 188 -13.00 13.55 13.06
N LEU A 189 -13.50 12.58 13.80
CA LEU A 189 -12.81 11.96 14.92
C LEU A 189 -11.74 11.03 14.37
N LEU A 190 -10.48 11.26 14.75
CA LEU A 190 -9.34 10.54 14.21
C LEU A 190 -8.85 9.46 15.17
N TRP A 191 -8.59 8.25 14.67
CA TRP A 191 -7.79 7.27 15.38
C TRP A 191 -6.32 7.73 15.42
N ASN A 192 -5.62 7.47 16.53
CA ASN A 192 -4.26 7.96 16.72
C ASN A 192 -3.20 6.97 16.21
N GLY A 193 -3.30 6.55 14.95
CA GLY A 193 -2.27 5.76 14.27
C GLY A 193 -1.53 6.59 13.23
N ALA A 194 -0.33 6.14 12.84
CA ALA A 194 0.47 6.78 11.80
C ALA A 194 1.42 5.80 11.11
N CYS A 195 1.80 6.14 9.88
CA CYS A 195 2.79 5.38 9.12
C CYS A 195 4.20 5.77 9.54
N MET A 196 4.99 4.81 10.06
CA MET A 196 6.37 5.06 10.49
C MET A 196 7.25 5.66 9.39
N VAL A 197 7.00 5.32 8.13
CA VAL A 197 7.77 5.82 6.98
C VAL A 197 7.49 7.31 6.74
N HIS A 198 6.24 7.75 6.92
CA HIS A 198 5.84 9.12 6.64
C HIS A 198 5.97 10.07 7.86
N GLU A 199 6.07 9.52 9.09
CA GLU A 199 6.33 10.31 10.30
C GLU A 199 7.81 10.66 10.52
N ILE A 200 8.75 9.91 9.95
CA ILE A 200 10.18 10.11 10.25
C ILE A 200 10.89 11.13 9.35
N PHE A 201 10.19 11.82 8.47
CA PHE A 201 10.79 12.85 7.63
C PHE A 201 11.29 14.03 8.44
N SER A 202 12.54 14.45 8.19
CA SER A 202 13.15 15.61 8.84
C SER A 202 12.76 16.91 8.16
N LEU A 203 11.93 17.70 8.82
CA LEU A 203 11.56 19.02 8.34
C LEU A 203 12.80 19.94 8.19
N GLU A 204 13.75 19.86 9.11
CA GLU A 204 15.00 20.64 9.07
C GLU A 204 15.82 20.27 7.83
N LYS A 205 16.08 18.96 7.63
CA LYS A 205 16.88 18.49 6.49
C LYS A 205 16.19 18.80 5.16
N ILE A 206 14.86 18.65 5.07
CA ILE A 206 14.08 19.01 3.88
C ILE A 206 14.14 20.51 3.60
N THR A 207 14.02 21.35 4.61
CA THR A 207 14.15 22.81 4.47
C THR A 207 15.55 23.17 3.95
N ARG A 208 16.59 22.55 4.50
CA ARG A 208 17.97 22.71 4.00
C ARG A 208 18.10 22.24 2.57
N LEU A 209 17.49 21.12 2.21
CA LEU A 209 17.51 20.57 0.85
C LEU A 209 16.82 21.51 -0.16
N LYS A 210 15.69 22.13 0.23
CA LYS A 210 15.03 23.17 -0.58
C LYS A 210 15.92 24.40 -0.79
N HIS A 211 16.73 24.79 0.20
CA HIS A 211 17.69 25.89 0.03
C HIS A 211 18.84 25.53 -0.92
N LEU A 212 19.28 24.28 -0.92
CA LEU A 212 20.33 23.78 -1.83
C LEU A 212 19.79 23.60 -3.26
N HIS A 213 18.50 23.33 -3.40
CA HIS A 213 17.80 23.13 -4.68
C HIS A 213 16.56 24.04 -4.76
N PRO A 214 16.75 25.38 -4.92
CA PRO A 214 15.65 26.32 -4.93
C PRO A 214 14.70 26.16 -6.13
N ASP A 215 15.18 25.49 -7.20
CA ASP A 215 14.44 25.12 -8.40
C ASP A 215 13.64 23.81 -8.25
N ALA A 216 13.83 23.07 -7.15
CA ALA A 216 13.13 21.82 -6.91
C ALA A 216 11.75 22.04 -6.28
N LYS A 217 10.73 21.36 -6.80
CA LYS A 217 9.42 21.27 -6.14
C LYS A 217 9.42 20.18 -5.08
N LEU A 218 8.85 20.48 -3.92
CA LEU A 218 8.59 19.47 -2.88
C LEU A 218 7.22 18.85 -3.13
N ILE A 219 7.20 17.53 -3.33
CA ILE A 219 5.97 16.77 -3.48
C ILE A 219 5.86 15.76 -2.35
N ALA A 220 4.66 15.60 -1.77
CA ALA A 220 4.49 14.83 -0.54
C ALA A 220 3.24 13.96 -0.56
N HIS A 221 3.34 12.79 0.09
CA HIS A 221 2.20 11.95 0.38
C HIS A 221 1.39 12.50 1.57
N PRO A 222 0.05 12.45 1.55
CA PRO A 222 -0.78 13.04 2.61
C PRO A 222 -0.69 12.34 3.98
N GLU A 223 0.01 11.21 4.10
CA GLU A 223 0.38 10.59 5.37
C GLU A 223 1.54 11.31 6.08
N CYS A 224 2.22 12.25 5.42
CA CYS A 224 3.24 13.08 6.05
C CYS A 224 2.62 14.02 7.08
N GLU A 225 3.42 14.41 8.07
CA GLU A 225 3.00 15.37 9.09
C GLU A 225 2.68 16.76 8.50
N GLU A 226 1.72 17.46 9.14
CA GLU A 226 1.23 18.76 8.66
C GLU A 226 2.34 19.81 8.42
N PRO A 227 3.38 19.95 9.25
CA PRO A 227 4.46 20.92 8.99
C PRO A 227 5.16 20.68 7.65
N LEU A 228 5.36 19.42 7.24
CA LEU A 228 5.92 19.08 5.95
C LEU A 228 4.93 19.36 4.83
N LEU A 229 3.66 18.98 5.00
CA LEU A 229 2.61 19.22 4.00
C LEU A 229 2.40 20.71 3.71
N ARG A 230 2.65 21.60 4.69
CA ARG A 230 2.60 23.06 4.47
C ARG A 230 3.70 23.59 3.56
N LEU A 231 4.83 22.88 3.47
CA LEU A 231 5.96 23.24 2.59
C LEU A 231 5.84 22.63 1.20
N ALA A 232 4.96 21.64 1.02
CA ALA A 232 4.83 20.90 -0.23
C ALA A 232 4.17 21.77 -1.31
N ASP A 233 4.75 21.74 -2.51
CA ASP A 233 4.21 22.35 -3.71
C ASP A 233 3.06 21.51 -4.30
N TYR A 234 3.06 20.19 -4.03
CA TYR A 234 1.97 19.29 -4.38
C TYR A 234 1.82 18.19 -3.33
N ILE A 235 0.57 17.85 -3.00
CA ILE A 235 0.20 16.75 -2.09
C ILE A 235 -0.73 15.81 -2.84
N GLY A 236 -0.39 14.53 -2.87
CA GLY A 236 -1.18 13.52 -3.56
C GLY A 236 -0.85 12.09 -3.18
N SER A 237 -1.71 11.16 -3.61
CA SER A 237 -1.44 9.73 -3.51
C SER A 237 -0.19 9.36 -4.32
N THR A 238 0.32 8.14 -4.14
CA THR A 238 1.50 7.64 -4.88
C THR A 238 1.30 7.78 -6.40
N THR A 239 0.16 7.33 -6.92
CA THR A 239 -0.20 7.54 -8.33
C THR A 239 -0.35 9.03 -8.68
N GLY A 240 -0.89 9.84 -7.76
CA GLY A 240 -1.03 11.29 -7.94
C GLY A 240 0.32 11.98 -8.06
N LEU A 241 1.29 11.61 -7.21
CA LEU A 241 2.67 12.12 -7.27
C LEU A 241 3.33 11.78 -8.62
N LEU A 242 3.22 10.52 -9.06
CA LEU A 242 3.78 10.07 -10.34
C LEU A 242 3.15 10.82 -11.52
N LYS A 243 1.82 10.97 -11.55
CA LYS A 243 1.12 11.72 -12.59
C LYS A 243 1.50 13.20 -12.59
N TYR A 244 1.63 13.81 -11.40
CA TYR A 244 2.03 15.21 -11.27
C TYR A 244 3.42 15.44 -11.87
N THR A 245 4.40 14.59 -11.56
CA THR A 245 5.75 14.74 -12.10
C THR A 245 5.83 14.57 -13.62
N LYS A 246 4.91 13.84 -14.23
CA LYS A 246 4.82 13.71 -15.70
C LYS A 246 4.22 14.94 -16.38
N GLN A 247 3.25 15.59 -15.72
CA GLN A 247 2.50 16.71 -16.31
C GLN A 247 3.10 18.07 -16.03
N ASP A 248 3.84 18.21 -14.95
CA ASP A 248 4.46 19.45 -14.51
C ASP A 248 5.80 19.71 -15.23
N ASP A 249 6.11 20.98 -15.50
CA ASP A 249 7.30 21.37 -16.26
C ASP A 249 8.59 21.41 -15.45
N ALA A 250 8.53 21.34 -14.12
CA ALA A 250 9.72 21.33 -13.27
C ALA A 250 10.65 20.15 -13.62
N LYS A 251 11.94 20.38 -13.53
CA LYS A 251 12.96 19.38 -13.85
C LYS A 251 13.55 18.69 -12.62
N LYS A 252 13.19 19.17 -11.43
CA LYS A 252 13.73 18.64 -10.19
C LYS A 252 12.65 18.57 -9.11
N TYR A 253 12.59 17.45 -8.40
CA TYR A 253 11.63 17.22 -7.34
C TYR A 253 12.31 16.67 -6.09
N ILE A 254 11.89 17.16 -4.91
CA ILE A 254 12.15 16.53 -3.62
C ILE A 254 10.90 15.71 -3.32
N VAL A 255 11.07 14.40 -3.12
CA VAL A 255 9.97 13.43 -3.04
C VAL A 255 9.82 12.94 -1.60
N ALA A 256 8.76 13.38 -0.92
CA ALA A 256 8.47 13.00 0.46
C ALA A 256 7.41 11.88 0.49
N THR A 257 7.86 10.69 0.15
CA THR A 257 7.17 9.41 0.32
C THR A 257 8.23 8.29 0.31
N GLU A 258 7.80 7.04 0.33
CA GLU A 258 8.70 5.88 0.27
C GLU A 258 9.47 5.84 -1.06
N THR A 259 10.76 5.48 -0.99
CA THR A 259 11.70 5.69 -2.10
C THR A 259 11.48 4.78 -3.31
N GLY A 260 10.82 3.63 -3.17
CA GLY A 260 10.57 2.70 -4.28
C GLY A 260 9.83 3.32 -5.47
N ILE A 261 9.04 4.37 -5.23
CA ILE A 261 8.36 5.08 -6.33
C ILE A 261 9.33 5.77 -7.29
N LEU A 262 10.54 6.10 -6.83
CA LEU A 262 11.53 6.80 -7.65
C LEU A 262 11.86 6.00 -8.91
N HIS A 263 11.88 4.67 -8.83
CA HIS A 263 12.11 3.81 -9.99
C HIS A 263 11.11 4.10 -11.12
N GLN A 264 9.82 4.23 -10.82
CA GLN A 264 8.82 4.55 -11.84
C GLN A 264 8.89 6.02 -12.26
N MET A 265 9.20 6.94 -11.34
CA MET A 265 9.36 8.36 -11.68
C MET A 265 10.51 8.57 -12.66
N GLU A 266 11.66 7.93 -12.43
CA GLU A 266 12.83 7.98 -13.30
C GLU A 266 12.58 7.31 -14.65
N LYS A 267 11.90 6.15 -14.65
CA LYS A 267 11.54 5.40 -15.85
C LYS A 267 10.58 6.19 -16.75
N GLU A 268 9.59 6.87 -16.15
CA GLU A 268 8.56 7.62 -16.89
C GLU A 268 8.95 9.06 -17.22
N SER A 269 9.94 9.62 -16.53
CA SER A 269 10.43 10.99 -16.72
C SER A 269 11.97 11.04 -16.63
N PRO A 270 12.69 10.41 -17.58
CA PRO A 270 14.15 10.26 -17.51
C PRO A 270 14.93 11.57 -17.67
N ASP A 271 14.26 12.64 -18.08
CA ASP A 271 14.82 13.99 -18.21
C ASP A 271 14.68 14.83 -16.90
N LYS A 272 14.15 14.23 -15.83
CA LYS A 272 13.92 14.87 -14.54
C LYS A 272 14.78 14.25 -13.43
N THR A 273 15.03 15.03 -12.39
CA THR A 273 15.81 14.60 -11.22
C THR A 273 14.88 14.45 -10.03
N PHE A 274 14.93 13.30 -9.38
CA PHE A 274 14.14 13.00 -8.19
C PHE A 274 15.06 12.80 -6.98
N ILE A 275 14.88 13.60 -5.94
CA ILE A 275 15.68 13.61 -4.73
C ILE A 275 14.81 13.08 -3.60
N PRO A 276 15.15 11.93 -2.97
CA PRO A 276 14.38 11.44 -1.83
C PRO A 276 14.46 12.42 -0.67
N ALA A 277 13.34 12.70 -0.04
CA ALA A 277 13.30 13.52 1.17
C ALA A 277 13.99 12.77 2.32
N PRO A 278 14.90 13.40 3.07
CA PRO A 278 15.68 12.73 4.10
C PRO A 278 14.88 12.51 5.39
N PRO A 279 15.04 11.35 6.06
CA PRO A 279 14.50 11.09 7.40
C PRO A 279 15.36 11.74 8.51
N ASP A 280 14.82 11.77 9.73
CA ASP A 280 15.53 12.29 10.90
C ASP A 280 16.70 11.41 11.34
N ASN A 281 16.59 10.11 11.17
CA ASN A 281 17.64 9.16 11.53
C ASN A 281 18.88 9.29 10.62
N SER A 282 19.93 8.55 10.91
CA SER A 282 21.20 8.56 10.15
C SER A 282 21.12 7.81 8.82
N CYS A 283 20.04 7.08 8.56
CA CYS A 283 19.83 6.41 7.26
C CYS A 283 19.52 7.46 6.18
N ALA A 284 20.11 7.29 5.01
CA ALA A 284 19.94 8.23 3.91
C ALA A 284 18.65 7.99 3.10
N CYS A 285 17.98 6.87 3.30
CA CYS A 285 16.79 6.45 2.56
C CYS A 285 15.59 6.26 3.50
N ASN A 286 14.41 6.51 2.98
CA ASN A 286 13.15 6.33 3.68
C ASN A 286 12.39 5.13 3.09
N ASP A 287 12.97 3.94 3.25
CA ASP A 287 12.43 2.69 2.76
C ASP A 287 11.44 2.07 3.75
N CYS A 288 10.38 1.49 3.25
CA CYS A 288 9.46 0.71 4.06
C CYS A 288 10.04 -0.68 4.33
N PRO A 289 10.43 -1.01 5.58
CA PRO A 289 11.04 -2.31 5.88
C PRO A 289 10.09 -3.49 5.65
N HIS A 290 8.79 -3.24 5.63
CA HIS A 290 7.79 -4.26 5.34
C HIS A 290 7.69 -4.56 3.83
N MET A 291 7.71 -3.52 3.00
CA MET A 291 7.71 -3.69 1.53
C MET A 291 8.98 -4.37 1.03
N LYS A 292 10.14 -4.02 1.63
CA LYS A 292 11.46 -4.58 1.29
C LYS A 292 11.67 -6.01 1.80
N ARG A 293 10.70 -6.62 2.50
CA ARG A 293 10.72 -8.05 2.81
C ARG A 293 10.51 -8.94 1.60
N ASN A 294 9.80 -8.46 0.59
CA ASN A 294 9.65 -9.15 -0.68
C ASN A 294 10.96 -9.03 -1.47
N THR A 295 11.47 -10.17 -1.94
CA THR A 295 12.62 -10.25 -2.84
C THR A 295 12.25 -11.08 -4.06
N LEU A 296 13.05 -10.98 -5.12
CA LEU A 296 12.81 -11.73 -6.35
C LEU A 296 12.86 -13.25 -6.12
N GLU A 297 13.75 -13.74 -5.22
CA GLU A 297 13.85 -15.14 -4.85
C GLU A 297 12.59 -15.60 -4.10
N LYS A 298 12.10 -14.80 -3.14
CA LYS A 298 10.86 -15.12 -2.42
C LYS A 298 9.67 -15.11 -3.36
N LEU A 299 9.61 -14.18 -4.31
CA LEU A 299 8.57 -14.13 -5.34
C LEU A 299 8.59 -15.40 -6.19
N TYR A 300 9.77 -15.82 -6.66
CA TYR A 300 9.93 -17.06 -7.42
C TYR A 300 9.48 -18.29 -6.63
N LEU A 301 9.97 -18.45 -5.40
CA LEU A 301 9.59 -19.59 -4.54
C LEU A 301 8.11 -19.59 -4.21
N CYS A 302 7.56 -18.42 -3.90
CA CYS A 302 6.14 -18.23 -3.65
C CYS A 302 5.28 -18.70 -4.85
N MET A 303 5.64 -18.29 -6.05
CA MET A 303 4.95 -18.72 -7.26
C MET A 303 5.12 -20.20 -7.54
N LYS A 304 6.33 -20.72 -7.40
CA LYS A 304 6.66 -22.12 -7.68
C LYS A 304 5.86 -23.08 -6.81
N TYR A 305 5.78 -22.78 -5.51
CA TYR A 305 5.13 -23.64 -4.52
C TYR A 305 3.71 -23.20 -4.16
N GLU A 306 3.27 -22.02 -4.62
CA GLU A 306 1.96 -21.43 -4.35
C GLU A 306 1.73 -21.17 -2.84
N LEU A 307 2.77 -20.73 -2.15
CA LEU A 307 2.81 -20.50 -0.70
C LEU A 307 3.69 -19.27 -0.38
N PRO A 308 3.37 -18.55 0.71
CA PRO A 308 2.18 -18.66 1.56
C PRO A 308 0.89 -18.17 0.87
N ASP A 309 -0.20 -18.87 1.13
CA ASP A 309 -1.54 -18.56 0.60
C ASP A 309 -2.34 -17.76 1.63
N ILE A 310 -3.05 -16.73 1.17
CA ILE A 310 -3.95 -15.94 2.01
C ILE A 310 -5.25 -16.70 2.18
N ILE A 311 -5.48 -17.16 3.40
CA ILE A 311 -6.70 -17.87 3.81
C ILE A 311 -7.52 -16.94 4.71
N MET A 312 -8.83 -16.90 4.51
CA MET A 312 -9.73 -16.07 5.28
C MET A 312 -11.07 -16.77 5.50
N GLU A 313 -11.58 -16.68 6.72
CA GLU A 313 -12.90 -17.18 7.05
C GLU A 313 -13.99 -16.41 6.29
N GLU A 314 -14.96 -17.14 5.74
CA GLU A 314 -16.00 -16.56 4.88
C GLU A 314 -16.84 -15.46 5.56
N PRO A 315 -17.26 -15.57 6.83
CA PRO A 315 -17.96 -14.49 7.51
C PRO A 315 -17.16 -13.19 7.59
N LEU A 316 -15.86 -13.28 7.90
CA LEU A 316 -14.97 -12.12 7.94
C LEU A 316 -14.80 -11.51 6.54
N ARG A 317 -14.59 -12.36 5.54
CA ARG A 317 -14.44 -11.94 4.14
C ARG A 317 -15.66 -11.15 3.67
N LEU A 318 -16.87 -11.68 3.90
CA LEU A 318 -18.12 -11.04 3.47
C LEU A 318 -18.36 -9.72 4.20
N ALA A 319 -18.03 -9.63 5.50
CA ALA A 319 -18.13 -8.40 6.26
C ALA A 319 -17.16 -7.33 5.72
N ALA A 320 -15.89 -7.70 5.47
CA ALA A 320 -14.86 -6.80 4.96
C ALA A 320 -15.08 -6.39 3.49
N LYS A 321 -15.78 -7.22 2.70
CA LYS A 321 -16.07 -6.93 1.28
C LYS A 321 -17.00 -5.73 1.10
N LYS A 322 -18.03 -5.61 1.94
CA LYS A 322 -19.04 -4.54 1.81
C LYS A 322 -18.45 -3.13 1.76
N PRO A 323 -17.59 -2.71 2.70
CA PRO A 323 -17.00 -1.37 2.67
C PRO A 323 -15.97 -1.19 1.53
N ILE A 324 -15.35 -2.27 1.04
CA ILE A 324 -14.47 -2.22 -0.14
C ILE A 324 -15.31 -2.03 -1.41
N ASP A 325 -16.39 -2.79 -1.59
CA ASP A 325 -17.30 -2.63 -2.73
C ASP A 325 -17.83 -1.19 -2.79
N ARG A 326 -18.27 -0.65 -1.64
CA ARG A 326 -18.74 0.74 -1.56
C ARG A 326 -17.66 1.75 -1.98
N MET A 327 -16.41 1.53 -1.59
CA MET A 327 -15.28 2.35 -2.05
C MET A 327 -15.14 2.30 -3.57
N LEU A 328 -15.15 1.10 -4.15
CA LEU A 328 -14.97 0.91 -5.58
C LEU A 328 -16.12 1.53 -6.39
N GLU A 329 -17.36 1.38 -5.92
CA GLU A 329 -18.56 1.99 -6.53
C GLU A 329 -18.49 3.52 -6.54
N ILE A 330 -18.16 4.14 -5.40
CA ILE A 330 -18.04 5.60 -5.30
C ILE A 330 -16.89 6.10 -6.18
N SER A 331 -15.76 5.39 -6.19
CA SER A 331 -14.59 5.74 -7.01
C SER A 331 -14.91 5.68 -8.50
N ALA A 332 -15.55 4.60 -8.94
CA ALA A 332 -15.96 4.45 -10.34
C ALA A 332 -16.97 5.54 -10.78
N ALA A 333 -17.92 5.89 -9.91
CA ALA A 333 -18.87 6.97 -10.19
C ALA A 333 -18.19 8.35 -10.30
N ALA A 334 -17.03 8.52 -9.65
CA ALA A 334 -16.20 9.73 -9.71
C ALA A 334 -15.16 9.73 -10.85
N GLY A 335 -15.08 8.65 -11.64
CA GLY A 335 -14.14 8.51 -12.76
C GLY A 335 -12.72 8.16 -12.33
N LEU A 336 -12.56 7.52 -11.17
CA LEU A 336 -11.29 7.03 -10.64
C LEU A 336 -11.09 5.55 -10.90
#